data_e2434be218fab0dd34010789376b3b3a
#
_entry.id   e2434be218fab0dd34010789376b3b3a
#
_cell.length_a   1.000
_cell.length_b   1.000
_cell.length_c   1.000
_cell.angle_alpha   90.00
_cell.angle_beta   90.00
_cell.angle_gamma   90.00
#
_symmetry.space_group_name_H-M   'P 1'
#
loop_
_entity.id
_entity.type
_entity.pdbx_description
1 polymer ?
#
loop_
_entity_poly.entity_id
_entity_poly.type
_entity_poly.pdbx_seq_one_letter_code
_entity_poly.pdbx_strand_id
1 'polypeptide(L)'
;MKTFMDKDFLLQTDTAQKLYNDYAAATPILDYHCHINPQEIYEDRQFENITQVWLGGDHYKWRFMRSCGVGERFITGDASDKEKFLKWAEVLGKAIGNPLFHWSHLELQKYFGYHGVLNKNTAEEVWELCNKRLAQPDMTVRNIIKQSNVTLICTTDDPVDSLEWHKKIAEDASFDVKVLPAWRPDKAMNIEKPTYLEYLDQLSTVSGIKVASFADLCKALSNRMDFFASMGCCVSDHALEYVMYAPASAEEIESIFAKRLAGNAVTKEEELKFKTAFMVNVGKEYTKRNWVMQLHYGCKRDNNTPMFNKLGPDTGYDCINNYAPSSEMADFLNALNQSDELPKTIIYSLNPNDNQAIGTILGCFQDSTAVAKIQQGSAWWFNDHKTGMQDQMISLANLGNLSGFVGMLTDSRSFLSYTRHYYFRRILCNLIGNWVENGEFPADYETLGEIVKGICYNNAVNYFGFDLKTC
;
A
#
# COMPACT_ATOMS: atom_id res chain seq x y z
N MET A 1 -6.31 3.41 -35.80
CA MET A 1 -5.86 3.98 -34.51
C MET A 1 -6.90 3.58 -33.46
N LYS A 2 -6.49 3.08 -32.29
CA LYS A 2 -7.43 2.78 -31.19
C LYS A 2 -8.04 4.07 -30.65
N THR A 3 -9.30 4.03 -30.26
CA THR A 3 -9.95 5.14 -29.55
C THR A 3 -9.31 5.33 -28.18
N PHE A 4 -9.28 6.55 -27.67
CA PHE A 4 -8.71 6.87 -26.37
C PHE A 4 -9.44 6.10 -25.26
N MET A 5 -8.68 5.30 -24.50
CA MET A 5 -9.16 4.51 -23.36
C MET A 5 -10.49 3.79 -23.61
N ASP A 6 -10.59 3.12 -24.78
CA ASP A 6 -11.74 2.30 -25.13
C ASP A 6 -11.86 1.04 -24.23
N LYS A 7 -12.86 0.19 -24.49
CA LYS A 7 -13.10 -1.04 -23.74
C LYS A 7 -11.88 -1.97 -23.68
N ASP A 8 -11.01 -1.91 -24.69
CA ASP A 8 -9.81 -2.75 -24.82
C ASP A 8 -8.52 -1.99 -24.46
N PHE A 9 -8.66 -0.87 -23.70
CA PHE A 9 -7.53 -0.10 -23.21
C PHE A 9 -6.50 -1.00 -22.50
N LEU A 10 -5.23 -0.91 -22.91
CA LEU A 10 -4.09 -1.73 -22.49
C LEU A 10 -4.15 -3.21 -22.90
N LEU A 11 -5.25 -3.73 -23.44
CA LEU A 11 -5.37 -5.10 -23.91
C LEU A 11 -5.03 -5.15 -25.41
N GLN A 12 -3.88 -5.72 -25.75
CA GLN A 12 -3.31 -5.64 -27.09
C GLN A 12 -3.63 -6.86 -27.96
N THR A 13 -3.92 -8.01 -27.34
CA THR A 13 -4.15 -9.29 -28.00
C THR A 13 -5.53 -9.85 -27.69
N ASP A 14 -6.04 -10.75 -28.54
CA ASP A 14 -7.32 -11.42 -28.29
C ASP A 14 -7.27 -12.26 -27.00
N THR A 15 -6.15 -12.91 -26.75
CA THR A 15 -5.90 -13.64 -25.49
C THR A 15 -5.96 -12.71 -24.28
N ALA A 16 -5.34 -11.52 -24.35
CA ALA A 16 -5.41 -10.54 -23.26
C ALA A 16 -6.84 -10.07 -22.97
N GLN A 17 -7.61 -9.81 -24.04
CA GLN A 17 -9.02 -9.41 -23.93
C GLN A 17 -9.86 -10.52 -23.32
N LYS A 18 -9.67 -11.77 -23.77
CA LYS A 18 -10.37 -12.94 -23.21
C LYS A 18 -10.05 -13.14 -21.74
N LEU A 19 -8.77 -13.12 -21.36
CA LEU A 19 -8.35 -13.28 -19.96
C LEU A 19 -8.94 -12.18 -19.05
N TYR A 20 -8.95 -10.93 -19.52
CA TYR A 20 -9.54 -9.84 -18.78
C TYR A 20 -11.06 -9.98 -18.64
N ASN A 21 -11.79 -10.18 -19.75
CA ASN A 21 -13.23 -10.15 -19.73
C ASN A 21 -13.84 -11.38 -19.03
N ASP A 22 -13.26 -12.57 -19.22
CA ASP A 22 -13.84 -13.82 -18.71
C ASP A 22 -13.39 -14.13 -17.27
N TYR A 23 -12.21 -13.64 -16.84
CA TYR A 23 -11.62 -14.05 -15.57
C TYR A 23 -11.25 -12.91 -14.61
N ALA A 24 -10.81 -11.74 -15.10
CA ALA A 24 -10.31 -10.68 -14.24
C ALA A 24 -11.35 -9.59 -13.91
N ALA A 25 -12.17 -9.19 -14.89
CA ALA A 25 -13.02 -8.00 -14.80
C ALA A 25 -14.07 -8.08 -13.69
N ALA A 26 -14.64 -9.27 -13.47
CA ALA A 26 -15.71 -9.51 -12.51
C ALA A 26 -15.19 -9.88 -11.10
N THR A 27 -13.90 -10.18 -10.92
CA THR A 27 -13.38 -10.53 -9.61
C THR A 27 -13.56 -9.37 -8.62
N PRO A 28 -13.91 -9.64 -7.35
CA PRO A 28 -13.98 -8.62 -6.32
C PRO A 28 -12.64 -7.93 -6.11
N ILE A 29 -12.64 -6.79 -5.44
CA ILE A 29 -11.42 -6.11 -4.99
C ILE A 29 -11.19 -6.46 -3.51
N LEU A 30 -9.94 -6.84 -3.22
CA LEU A 30 -9.41 -7.00 -1.89
C LEU A 30 -8.23 -6.04 -1.79
N ASP A 31 -8.38 -4.98 -0.99
CA ASP A 31 -7.36 -3.95 -0.81
C ASP A 31 -6.66 -4.15 0.54
N TYR A 32 -5.65 -5.02 0.54
CA TYR A 32 -4.97 -5.47 1.75
C TYR A 32 -3.95 -4.47 2.33
N HIS A 33 -3.79 -3.31 1.69
CA HIS A 33 -2.99 -2.19 2.21
C HIS A 33 -3.43 -0.86 1.58
N CYS A 34 -3.91 0.04 2.41
CA CYS A 34 -4.26 1.41 2.03
C CYS A 34 -4.16 2.37 3.21
N HIS A 35 -4.34 3.67 2.95
CA HIS A 35 -4.35 4.74 3.95
C HIS A 35 -5.71 5.44 4.04
N ILE A 36 -6.79 4.73 3.71
CA ILE A 36 -8.16 5.24 3.81
C ILE A 36 -8.53 5.41 5.29
N ASN A 37 -9.21 6.53 5.60
CA ASN A 37 -9.69 6.81 6.95
C ASN A 37 -10.96 6.01 7.28
N PRO A 38 -10.93 5.08 8.25
CA PRO A 38 -12.11 4.29 8.62
C PRO A 38 -13.25 5.13 9.19
N GLN A 39 -12.99 6.31 9.77
CA GLN A 39 -14.02 7.22 10.22
C GLN A 39 -14.91 7.69 9.06
N GLU A 40 -14.32 8.04 7.92
CA GLU A 40 -15.07 8.47 6.74
C GLU A 40 -15.96 7.34 6.18
N ILE A 41 -15.55 6.07 6.34
CA ILE A 41 -16.38 4.91 6.00
C ILE A 41 -17.54 4.75 6.98
N TYR A 42 -17.28 4.88 8.29
CA TYR A 42 -18.33 4.77 9.31
C TYR A 42 -19.37 5.86 9.18
N GLU A 43 -18.94 7.11 9.04
CA GLU A 43 -19.80 8.28 8.89
C GLU A 43 -20.49 8.36 7.53
N ASP A 44 -20.14 7.47 6.61
CA ASP A 44 -20.63 7.42 5.22
C ASP A 44 -20.53 8.79 4.53
N ARG A 45 -19.34 9.41 4.65
CA ARG A 45 -19.06 10.75 4.15
C ARG A 45 -19.50 10.93 2.70
N GLN A 46 -20.10 12.08 2.40
CA GLN A 46 -20.33 12.56 1.04
C GLN A 46 -19.42 13.76 0.76
N PHE A 47 -18.68 13.71 -0.36
CA PHE A 47 -17.79 14.79 -0.74
C PHE A 47 -18.56 15.90 -1.45
N GLU A 48 -18.24 17.15 -1.13
CA GLU A 48 -18.88 18.32 -1.73
C GLU A 48 -18.44 18.58 -3.17
N ASN A 49 -17.19 18.22 -3.49
CA ASN A 49 -16.61 18.44 -4.81
C ASN A 49 -15.46 17.49 -5.12
N ILE A 50 -15.09 17.41 -6.40
CA ILE A 50 -14.05 16.51 -6.90
C ILE A 50 -12.64 16.85 -6.39
N THR A 51 -12.36 18.10 -6.04
CA THR A 51 -11.06 18.51 -5.48
C THR A 51 -10.81 17.85 -4.15
N GLN A 52 -11.82 17.79 -3.27
CA GLN A 52 -11.69 17.12 -1.97
C GLN A 52 -11.31 15.66 -2.12
N VAL A 53 -11.87 14.95 -3.11
CA VAL A 53 -11.56 13.53 -3.36
C VAL A 53 -10.19 13.35 -4.01
N TRP A 54 -9.80 14.26 -4.94
CA TRP A 54 -8.62 14.08 -5.76
C TRP A 54 -7.35 14.73 -5.22
N LEU A 55 -7.48 15.88 -4.58
CA LEU A 55 -6.35 16.71 -4.17
C LEU A 55 -6.22 16.87 -2.66
N GLY A 56 -7.16 16.31 -1.88
CA GLY A 56 -7.18 16.46 -0.43
C GLY A 56 -5.98 15.81 0.30
N GLY A 57 -5.33 14.81 -0.30
CA GLY A 57 -4.19 14.11 0.32
C GLY A 57 -3.30 13.37 -0.68
N ASP A 58 -3.42 13.65 -1.97
CA ASP A 58 -2.69 12.93 -3.03
C ASP A 58 -1.38 13.63 -3.39
N HIS A 59 -0.31 13.21 -2.73
CA HIS A 59 1.04 13.74 -2.99
C HIS A 59 1.61 13.39 -4.37
N TYR A 60 1.08 12.39 -5.09
CA TYR A 60 1.41 12.12 -6.51
C TYR A 60 0.98 13.28 -7.40
N LYS A 61 -0.28 13.71 -7.26
CA LYS A 61 -0.84 14.84 -8.01
C LYS A 61 -0.12 16.14 -7.65
N TRP A 62 0.11 16.38 -6.36
CA TRP A 62 0.85 17.58 -5.89
C TRP A 62 2.26 17.65 -6.48
N ARG A 63 2.99 16.53 -6.50
CA ARG A 63 4.32 16.44 -7.08
C ARG A 63 4.31 16.76 -8.58
N PHE A 64 3.34 16.22 -9.32
CA PHE A 64 3.20 16.50 -10.74
C PHE A 64 2.84 17.97 -11.00
N MET A 65 1.91 18.56 -10.25
CA MET A 65 1.56 19.98 -10.36
C MET A 65 2.78 20.87 -10.15
N ARG A 66 3.61 20.60 -9.15
CA ARG A 66 4.88 21.33 -8.91
C ARG A 66 5.84 21.20 -10.08
N SER A 67 5.98 20.01 -10.65
CA SER A 67 6.85 19.80 -11.82
C SER A 67 6.38 20.55 -13.07
N CYS A 68 5.09 20.92 -13.11
CA CYS A 68 4.50 21.76 -14.14
C CYS A 68 4.57 23.27 -13.81
N GLY A 69 5.23 23.68 -12.71
CA GLY A 69 5.39 25.08 -12.31
C GLY A 69 4.16 25.69 -11.64
N VAL A 70 3.21 24.88 -11.15
CA VAL A 70 2.04 25.37 -10.41
C VAL A 70 2.48 25.89 -9.04
N GLY A 71 2.07 27.11 -8.70
CA GLY A 71 2.37 27.71 -7.40
C GLY A 71 1.67 26.98 -6.25
N GLU A 72 2.33 26.90 -5.08
CA GLU A 72 1.88 26.13 -3.93
C GLU A 72 0.49 26.54 -3.41
N ARG A 73 0.09 27.83 -3.63
CA ARG A 73 -1.26 28.31 -3.33
C ARG A 73 -2.35 27.43 -3.95
N PHE A 74 -2.14 26.90 -5.15
CA PHE A 74 -3.09 26.06 -5.90
C PHE A 74 -2.91 24.56 -5.63
N ILE A 75 -1.99 24.15 -4.77
CA ILE A 75 -1.69 22.75 -4.46
C ILE A 75 -2.14 22.45 -3.04
N THR A 76 -1.40 22.90 -2.04
CA THR A 76 -1.70 22.72 -0.61
C THR A 76 -2.13 24.02 0.09
N GLY A 77 -2.05 25.17 -0.59
CA GLY A 77 -2.36 26.48 -0.02
C GLY A 77 -3.86 26.83 -0.06
N ASP A 78 -4.15 28.12 -0.01
CA ASP A 78 -5.46 28.71 0.28
C ASP A 78 -6.35 29.01 -0.95
N ALA A 79 -5.96 28.59 -2.16
CA ALA A 79 -6.83 28.69 -3.32
C ALA A 79 -8.12 27.87 -3.10
N SER A 80 -9.23 28.35 -3.67
CA SER A 80 -10.49 27.60 -3.62
C SER A 80 -10.38 26.23 -4.30
N ASP A 81 -11.24 25.30 -3.91
CA ASP A 81 -11.27 23.95 -4.50
C ASP A 81 -11.43 24.00 -6.02
N LYS A 82 -12.25 24.92 -6.54
CA LYS A 82 -12.41 25.11 -7.98
C LYS A 82 -11.12 25.59 -8.65
N GLU A 83 -10.44 26.60 -8.09
CA GLU A 83 -9.16 27.07 -8.62
C GLU A 83 -8.10 25.96 -8.65
N LYS A 84 -8.02 25.14 -7.59
CA LYS A 84 -7.12 23.96 -7.53
C LYS A 84 -7.46 22.95 -8.62
N PHE A 85 -8.74 22.62 -8.80
CA PHE A 85 -9.19 21.71 -9.85
C PHE A 85 -8.85 22.21 -11.26
N LEU A 86 -9.11 23.48 -11.54
CA LEU A 86 -8.80 24.07 -12.85
C LEU A 86 -7.29 24.02 -13.16
N LYS A 87 -6.45 24.24 -12.14
CA LYS A 87 -4.99 24.08 -12.30
C LYS A 87 -4.59 22.61 -12.49
N TRP A 88 -5.22 21.69 -11.79
CA TRP A 88 -5.02 20.25 -12.03
C TRP A 88 -5.40 19.86 -13.45
N ALA A 89 -6.57 20.24 -13.93
CA ALA A 89 -7.04 19.95 -15.29
C ALA A 89 -6.10 20.50 -16.38
N GLU A 90 -5.58 21.74 -16.18
CA GLU A 90 -4.61 22.36 -17.08
C GLU A 90 -3.33 21.52 -17.24
N VAL A 91 -2.78 21.05 -16.13
CA VAL A 91 -1.51 20.28 -16.14
C VAL A 91 -1.73 18.82 -16.52
N LEU A 92 -2.87 18.23 -16.15
CA LEU A 92 -3.20 16.85 -16.52
C LEU A 92 -3.21 16.67 -18.03
N GLY A 93 -3.72 17.64 -18.79
CA GLY A 93 -3.70 17.60 -20.25
C GLY A 93 -2.29 17.52 -20.87
N LYS A 94 -1.23 17.72 -20.09
CA LYS A 94 0.18 17.63 -20.50
C LYS A 94 0.87 16.37 -19.94
N ALA A 95 0.17 15.54 -19.17
CA ALA A 95 0.72 14.38 -18.46
C ALA A 95 0.97 13.17 -19.37
N ILE A 96 1.60 13.36 -20.54
CA ILE A 96 1.91 12.27 -21.46
C ILE A 96 2.86 11.26 -20.82
N GLY A 97 2.50 9.98 -20.84
CA GLY A 97 3.29 8.90 -20.26
C GLY A 97 3.20 8.80 -18.72
N ASN A 98 2.55 9.75 -18.04
CA ASN A 98 2.37 9.72 -16.59
C ASN A 98 1.12 8.90 -16.22
N PRO A 99 1.18 7.99 -15.24
CA PRO A 99 0.04 7.15 -14.84
C PRO A 99 -1.16 7.97 -14.34
N LEU A 100 -0.94 9.16 -13.79
CA LEU A 100 -2.00 10.05 -13.32
C LEU A 100 -3.00 10.41 -14.44
N PHE A 101 -2.53 10.45 -15.71
CA PHE A 101 -3.41 10.66 -16.84
C PHE A 101 -4.40 9.50 -17.01
N HIS A 102 -3.90 8.27 -16.95
CA HIS A 102 -4.75 7.08 -17.05
C HIS A 102 -5.68 6.94 -15.84
N TRP A 103 -5.14 7.08 -14.63
CA TRP A 103 -5.92 6.90 -13.40
C TRP A 103 -7.06 7.91 -13.30
N SER A 104 -6.79 9.20 -13.54
CA SER A 104 -7.82 10.23 -13.50
C SER A 104 -8.94 9.97 -14.52
N HIS A 105 -8.60 9.52 -15.73
CA HIS A 105 -9.61 9.21 -16.75
C HIS A 105 -10.36 7.89 -16.46
N LEU A 106 -9.73 6.88 -15.85
CA LEU A 106 -10.43 5.69 -15.37
C LEU A 106 -11.44 6.04 -14.28
N GLU A 107 -11.07 6.92 -13.35
CA GLU A 107 -11.96 7.43 -12.31
C GLU A 107 -13.13 8.23 -12.89
N LEU A 108 -12.87 9.10 -13.87
CA LEU A 108 -13.91 9.85 -14.59
C LEU A 108 -14.88 8.93 -15.33
N GLN A 109 -14.36 7.90 -15.99
CA GLN A 109 -15.20 6.92 -16.69
C GLN A 109 -16.04 6.10 -15.71
N LYS A 110 -15.41 5.54 -14.67
CA LYS A 110 -16.05 4.61 -13.74
C LYS A 110 -17.13 5.25 -12.87
N TYR A 111 -16.83 6.40 -12.27
CA TYR A 111 -17.71 6.99 -11.26
C TYR A 111 -18.57 8.13 -11.78
N PHE A 112 -18.13 8.80 -12.84
CA PHE A 112 -18.80 9.99 -13.37
C PHE A 112 -19.37 9.81 -14.77
N GLY A 113 -19.10 8.68 -15.43
CA GLY A 113 -19.60 8.41 -16.80
C GLY A 113 -19.01 9.35 -17.87
N TYR A 114 -17.87 10.00 -17.57
CA TYR A 114 -17.22 10.91 -18.50
C TYR A 114 -16.14 10.20 -19.32
N HIS A 115 -16.35 10.09 -20.62
CA HIS A 115 -15.44 9.41 -21.56
C HIS A 115 -14.61 10.36 -22.41
N GLY A 116 -14.70 11.68 -22.15
CA GLY A 116 -13.89 12.70 -22.80
C GLY A 116 -12.49 12.80 -22.19
N VAL A 117 -11.73 13.80 -22.62
CA VAL A 117 -10.39 14.12 -22.13
C VAL A 117 -10.46 15.34 -21.22
N LEU A 118 -9.99 15.21 -19.97
CA LEU A 118 -9.86 16.31 -19.05
C LEU A 118 -8.61 17.14 -19.38
N ASN A 119 -8.83 18.40 -19.68
CA ASN A 119 -7.80 19.41 -19.94
C ASN A 119 -8.36 20.82 -19.65
N LYS A 120 -7.57 21.86 -19.90
CA LYS A 120 -7.98 23.26 -19.66
C LYS A 120 -9.30 23.66 -20.37
N ASN A 121 -9.62 23.06 -21.51
CA ASN A 121 -10.81 23.45 -22.31
C ASN A 121 -12.08 22.74 -21.83
N THR A 122 -11.95 21.58 -21.18
CA THR A 122 -13.06 20.76 -20.67
C THR A 122 -13.20 20.86 -19.13
N ALA A 123 -12.32 21.60 -18.49
CA ALA A 123 -12.24 21.67 -17.02
C ALA A 123 -13.54 22.14 -16.36
N GLU A 124 -14.18 23.19 -16.88
CA GLU A 124 -15.45 23.69 -16.32
C GLU A 124 -16.59 22.66 -16.47
N GLU A 125 -16.72 22.07 -17.66
CA GLU A 125 -17.71 21.01 -17.91
C GLU A 125 -17.52 19.83 -16.93
N VAL A 126 -16.29 19.36 -16.79
CA VAL A 126 -15.99 18.22 -15.90
C VAL A 126 -16.20 18.58 -14.44
N TRP A 127 -15.86 19.79 -14.02
CA TRP A 127 -16.14 20.29 -12.67
C TRP A 127 -17.64 20.21 -12.35
N GLU A 128 -18.48 20.76 -13.21
CA GLU A 128 -19.93 20.77 -13.01
C GLU A 128 -20.51 19.34 -13.04
N LEU A 129 -20.06 18.51 -13.99
CA LEU A 129 -20.49 17.12 -14.11
C LEU A 129 -20.14 16.32 -12.87
N CYS A 130 -18.89 16.37 -12.42
CA CYS A 130 -18.44 15.61 -11.26
C CYS A 130 -19.14 16.03 -9.98
N ASN A 131 -19.28 17.33 -9.74
CA ASN A 131 -19.91 17.83 -8.51
C ASN A 131 -21.42 17.53 -8.50
N LYS A 132 -22.10 17.64 -9.66
CA LYS A 132 -23.50 17.19 -9.79
C LYS A 132 -23.64 15.69 -9.48
N ARG A 133 -22.70 14.87 -9.90
CA ARG A 133 -22.69 13.42 -9.62
C ARG A 133 -22.39 13.14 -8.14
N LEU A 134 -21.40 13.79 -7.55
CA LEU A 134 -21.06 13.66 -6.12
C LEU A 134 -22.20 14.05 -5.20
N ALA A 135 -23.07 14.97 -5.62
CA ALA A 135 -24.25 15.36 -4.86
C ALA A 135 -25.40 14.30 -4.87
N GLN A 136 -25.27 13.21 -5.65
CA GLN A 136 -26.28 12.17 -5.67
C GLN A 136 -26.17 11.24 -4.44
N PRO A 137 -27.28 10.70 -3.91
CA PRO A 137 -27.26 9.86 -2.71
C PRO A 137 -26.42 8.57 -2.83
N ASP A 138 -26.18 8.08 -4.03
CA ASP A 138 -25.37 6.88 -4.31
C ASP A 138 -23.88 7.18 -4.47
N MET A 139 -23.41 8.40 -4.14
CA MET A 139 -22.01 8.82 -4.19
C MET A 139 -21.44 9.10 -2.79
N THR A 140 -21.97 8.46 -1.78
CA THR A 140 -21.33 8.38 -0.47
C THR A 140 -20.14 7.42 -0.49
N VAL A 141 -19.26 7.52 0.49
CA VAL A 141 -18.05 6.67 0.62
C VAL A 141 -18.41 5.19 0.57
N ARG A 142 -19.41 4.74 1.34
CA ARG A 142 -19.84 3.33 1.35
C ARG A 142 -20.36 2.88 -0.01
N ASN A 143 -21.12 3.72 -0.70
CA ASN A 143 -21.65 3.41 -2.02
C ASN A 143 -20.52 3.37 -3.07
N ILE A 144 -19.53 4.25 -3.00
CA ILE A 144 -18.34 4.20 -3.88
C ILE A 144 -17.57 2.89 -3.69
N ILE A 145 -17.37 2.46 -2.45
CA ILE A 145 -16.73 1.18 -2.11
C ILE A 145 -17.53 0.01 -2.70
N LYS A 146 -18.87 -0.02 -2.50
CA LYS A 146 -19.75 -1.07 -3.03
C LYS A 146 -19.80 -1.07 -4.57
N GLN A 147 -19.90 0.09 -5.22
CA GLN A 147 -19.86 0.22 -6.69
C GLN A 147 -18.54 -0.26 -7.28
N SER A 148 -17.48 -0.24 -6.49
CA SER A 148 -16.15 -0.73 -6.89
C SER A 148 -15.99 -2.24 -6.73
N ASN A 149 -16.99 -2.95 -6.21
CA ASN A 149 -16.96 -4.38 -5.90
C ASN A 149 -15.84 -4.74 -4.91
N VAL A 150 -15.65 -3.91 -3.89
CA VAL A 150 -14.68 -4.15 -2.81
C VAL A 150 -15.30 -5.06 -1.76
N THR A 151 -14.59 -6.07 -1.31
CA THR A 151 -15.04 -7.01 -0.27
C THR A 151 -14.29 -6.85 1.04
N LEU A 152 -13.06 -6.36 0.98
CA LEU A 152 -12.22 -6.16 2.16
C LEU A 152 -11.24 -5.01 1.94
N ILE A 153 -11.02 -4.25 3.01
CA ILE A 153 -10.03 -3.16 3.09
C ILE A 153 -9.20 -3.37 4.36
N CYS A 154 -7.87 -3.35 4.24
CA CYS A 154 -6.97 -3.19 5.39
C CYS A 154 -6.45 -1.75 5.41
N THR A 155 -6.70 -1.06 6.51
CA THR A 155 -6.19 0.29 6.78
C THR A 155 -4.74 0.27 7.25
N THR A 156 -4.22 1.36 7.77
CA THR A 156 -2.87 1.43 8.35
C THR A 156 -2.98 2.09 9.72
N ASP A 157 -2.71 1.34 10.79
CA ASP A 157 -3.05 1.72 12.14
C ASP A 157 -1.87 1.58 13.12
N ASP A 158 -1.75 2.54 14.02
CA ASP A 158 -0.68 2.57 15.02
C ASP A 158 -1.03 1.72 16.26
N PRO A 159 -0.08 1.05 16.90
CA PRO A 159 -0.29 0.32 18.17
C PRO A 159 -1.12 1.02 19.23
N VAL A 160 -1.08 2.35 19.28
CA VAL A 160 -1.82 3.14 20.29
C VAL A 160 -3.25 3.48 19.87
N ASP A 161 -3.66 3.19 18.65
CA ASP A 161 -4.99 3.51 18.14
C ASP A 161 -6.08 2.70 18.85
N SER A 162 -7.21 3.36 19.09
CA SER A 162 -8.37 2.76 19.77
C SER A 162 -9.14 1.76 18.91
N LEU A 163 -8.97 1.84 17.60
CA LEU A 163 -9.71 1.08 16.57
C LEU A 163 -11.25 1.22 16.70
N GLU A 164 -11.73 2.30 17.29
CA GLU A 164 -13.17 2.50 17.54
C GLU A 164 -14.00 2.48 16.27
N TRP A 165 -13.47 3.03 15.17
CA TRP A 165 -14.17 3.06 13.89
C TRP A 165 -14.28 1.69 13.25
N HIS A 166 -13.22 0.87 13.33
CA HIS A 166 -13.24 -0.52 12.89
C HIS A 166 -14.31 -1.32 13.64
N LYS A 167 -14.36 -1.16 14.96
CA LYS A 167 -15.39 -1.81 15.80
C LYS A 167 -16.80 -1.39 15.39
N LYS A 168 -17.03 -0.08 15.25
CA LYS A 168 -18.35 0.45 14.86
C LYS A 168 -18.77 -0.03 13.46
N ILE A 169 -17.84 -0.11 12.51
CA ILE A 169 -18.12 -0.63 11.16
C ILE A 169 -18.45 -2.12 11.23
N ALA A 170 -17.70 -2.91 12.00
CA ALA A 170 -17.94 -4.34 12.15
C ALA A 170 -19.29 -4.67 12.80
N GLU A 171 -19.81 -3.78 13.65
CA GLU A 171 -21.12 -3.89 14.30
C GLU A 171 -22.28 -3.41 13.41
N ASP A 172 -21.99 -2.73 12.29
CA ASP A 172 -23.00 -2.16 11.38
C ASP A 172 -23.40 -3.16 10.28
N ALA A 173 -24.51 -3.87 10.50
CA ALA A 173 -25.06 -4.83 9.54
C ALA A 173 -25.51 -4.22 8.19
N SER A 174 -25.56 -2.89 8.04
CA SER A 174 -25.90 -2.22 6.77
C SER A 174 -24.74 -2.14 5.80
N PHE A 175 -23.50 -2.45 6.27
CA PHE A 175 -22.28 -2.41 5.47
C PHE A 175 -21.54 -3.74 5.56
N ASP A 176 -21.55 -4.48 4.47
CA ASP A 176 -21.04 -5.85 4.35
C ASP A 176 -19.56 -5.97 3.96
N VAL A 177 -18.90 -4.83 3.66
CA VAL A 177 -17.46 -4.81 3.35
C VAL A 177 -16.66 -4.87 4.65
N LYS A 178 -15.71 -5.82 4.73
CA LYS A 178 -14.83 -5.93 5.90
C LYS A 178 -13.79 -4.80 5.88
N VAL A 179 -13.69 -4.07 6.98
CA VAL A 179 -12.64 -3.05 7.20
C VAL A 179 -11.83 -3.47 8.40
N LEU A 180 -10.61 -3.93 8.15
CA LEU A 180 -9.73 -4.52 9.15
C LEU A 180 -8.52 -3.60 9.41
N PRO A 181 -8.02 -3.51 10.65
CA PRO A 181 -6.79 -2.78 10.91
C PRO A 181 -5.58 -3.55 10.39
N ALA A 182 -4.54 -2.84 9.96
CA ALA A 182 -3.20 -3.38 9.76
C ALA A 182 -2.24 -2.74 10.77
N TRP A 183 -1.39 -3.57 11.34
CA TRP A 183 -0.47 -3.20 12.41
C TRP A 183 0.77 -2.50 11.89
N ARG A 184 0.98 -1.21 12.24
CA ARG A 184 2.15 -0.42 11.83
C ARG A 184 2.89 0.20 13.02
N PRO A 185 3.88 -0.50 13.61
CA PRO A 185 4.53 -0.09 14.85
C PRO A 185 5.74 0.84 14.64
N ASP A 186 5.84 1.56 13.54
CA ASP A 186 7.01 2.36 13.19
C ASP A 186 7.40 3.38 14.25
N LYS A 187 6.44 4.00 14.97
CA LYS A 187 6.74 4.94 16.04
C LYS A 187 7.41 4.27 17.24
N ALA A 188 7.07 3.02 17.53
CA ALA A 188 7.72 2.24 18.59
C ALA A 188 9.13 1.77 18.18
N MET A 189 9.41 1.67 16.88
CA MET A 189 10.71 1.29 16.35
C MET A 189 11.68 2.47 16.23
N ASN A 190 11.18 3.67 15.95
CA ASN A 190 12.01 4.84 15.60
C ASN A 190 12.56 5.54 16.86
N ILE A 191 13.44 4.84 17.59
CA ILE A 191 14.03 5.25 18.87
C ILE A 191 14.78 6.60 18.80
N GLU A 192 15.27 6.98 17.63
CA GLU A 192 16.01 8.22 17.38
C GLU A 192 15.11 9.47 17.34
N LYS A 193 13.81 9.31 17.17
CA LYS A 193 12.91 10.44 16.99
C LYS A 193 12.72 11.26 18.29
N PRO A 194 12.61 12.59 18.21
CA PRO A 194 12.41 13.44 19.38
C PRO A 194 11.15 13.06 20.18
N THR A 195 10.07 12.67 19.52
CA THR A 195 8.77 12.32 20.12
C THR A 195 8.69 10.90 20.68
N TYR A 196 9.80 10.15 20.68
CA TYR A 196 9.80 8.73 21.04
C TYR A 196 9.34 8.48 22.49
N LEU A 197 9.80 9.30 23.45
CA LEU A 197 9.44 9.13 24.87
C LEU A 197 7.94 9.41 25.12
N GLU A 198 7.40 10.45 24.47
CA GLU A 198 5.95 10.74 24.51
C GLU A 198 5.13 9.57 23.96
N TYR A 199 5.62 8.94 22.90
CA TYR A 199 4.97 7.77 22.32
C TYR A 199 5.00 6.58 23.29
N LEU A 200 6.11 6.34 24.02
CA LEU A 200 6.17 5.28 25.03
C LEU A 200 5.19 5.50 26.19
N ASP A 201 4.95 6.75 26.58
CA ASP A 201 3.93 7.08 27.59
C ASP A 201 2.51 6.77 27.09
N GLN A 202 2.21 7.08 25.82
CA GLN A 202 0.95 6.71 25.19
C GLN A 202 0.78 5.19 25.12
N LEU A 203 1.82 4.47 24.66
CA LEU A 203 1.80 3.01 24.58
C LEU A 203 1.63 2.38 25.97
N SER A 204 2.30 2.91 27.00
CA SER A 204 2.16 2.46 28.39
C SER A 204 0.71 2.61 28.85
N THR A 205 0.08 3.72 28.53
CA THR A 205 -1.32 4.01 28.90
C THR A 205 -2.27 3.03 28.26
N VAL A 206 -2.20 2.83 26.92
CA VAL A 206 -3.18 1.98 26.19
C VAL A 206 -2.94 0.49 26.40
N SER A 207 -1.70 0.07 26.70
CA SER A 207 -1.37 -1.33 26.98
C SER A 207 -1.57 -1.71 28.45
N GLY A 208 -1.65 -0.74 29.36
CA GLY A 208 -1.65 -0.98 30.80
C GLY A 208 -0.30 -1.47 31.35
N ILE A 209 0.77 -1.38 30.56
CA ILE A 209 2.11 -1.85 30.90
C ILE A 209 3.06 -0.65 30.90
N LYS A 210 3.63 -0.31 32.06
CA LYS A 210 4.65 0.74 32.15
C LYS A 210 5.91 0.28 31.42
N VAL A 211 6.26 0.97 30.35
CA VAL A 211 7.46 0.65 29.54
C VAL A 211 8.70 1.27 30.24
N ALA A 212 9.43 0.45 30.95
CA ALA A 212 10.65 0.84 31.68
C ALA A 212 11.91 0.07 31.22
N SER A 213 11.75 -0.91 30.30
CA SER A 213 12.80 -1.73 29.72
C SER A 213 12.41 -2.12 28.28
N PHE A 214 13.35 -2.62 27.48
CA PHE A 214 13.05 -3.18 26.17
C PHE A 214 12.09 -4.39 26.28
N ALA A 215 12.27 -5.20 27.30
CA ALA A 215 11.36 -6.32 27.59
C ALA A 215 9.92 -5.83 27.86
N ASP A 216 9.74 -4.72 28.57
CA ASP A 216 8.40 -4.13 28.79
C ASP A 216 7.82 -3.60 27.49
N LEU A 217 8.63 -2.98 26.63
CA LEU A 217 8.20 -2.55 25.30
C LEU A 217 7.65 -3.74 24.48
N CYS A 218 8.42 -4.82 24.42
CA CYS A 218 7.99 -6.04 23.71
C CYS A 218 6.68 -6.59 24.26
N LYS A 219 6.52 -6.62 25.59
CA LYS A 219 5.29 -7.06 26.26
C LYS A 219 4.11 -6.13 25.99
N ALA A 220 4.32 -4.82 26.01
CA ALA A 220 3.28 -3.83 25.70
C ALA A 220 2.80 -3.97 24.25
N LEU A 221 3.73 -4.16 23.30
CA LEU A 221 3.39 -4.40 21.90
C LEU A 221 2.65 -5.71 21.70
N SER A 222 3.08 -6.82 22.34
CA SER A 222 2.38 -8.10 22.26
C SER A 222 0.94 -8.00 22.79
N ASN A 223 0.73 -7.28 23.90
CA ASN A 223 -0.60 -7.00 24.44
C ASN A 223 -1.47 -6.23 23.43
N ARG A 224 -0.90 -5.22 22.74
CA ARG A 224 -1.61 -4.46 21.72
C ARG A 224 -1.88 -5.29 20.45
N MET A 225 -0.95 -6.18 20.07
CA MET A 225 -1.19 -7.13 18.97
C MET A 225 -2.38 -8.06 19.26
N ASP A 226 -2.55 -8.52 20.51
CA ASP A 226 -3.71 -9.33 20.89
C ASP A 226 -5.02 -8.54 20.76
N PHE A 227 -5.01 -7.26 21.11
CA PHE A 227 -6.14 -6.36 20.87
C PHE A 227 -6.43 -6.20 19.37
N PHE A 228 -5.40 -5.95 18.55
CA PHE A 228 -5.55 -5.85 17.08
C PHE A 228 -6.06 -7.16 16.47
N ALA A 229 -5.55 -8.31 16.94
CA ALA A 229 -6.04 -9.61 16.51
C ALA A 229 -7.52 -9.82 16.83
N SER A 230 -7.99 -9.35 18.00
CA SER A 230 -9.41 -9.40 18.37
C SER A 230 -10.30 -8.55 17.46
N MET A 231 -9.71 -7.57 16.75
CA MET A 231 -10.36 -6.71 15.76
C MET A 231 -10.20 -7.23 14.31
N GLY A 232 -9.66 -8.44 14.15
CA GLY A 232 -9.49 -9.10 12.84
C GLY A 232 -8.19 -8.76 12.11
N CYS A 233 -7.24 -8.08 12.75
CA CYS A 233 -5.92 -7.84 12.17
C CYS A 233 -5.20 -9.16 11.89
N CYS A 234 -4.64 -9.31 10.69
CA CYS A 234 -3.80 -10.45 10.29
C CYS A 234 -2.59 -10.03 9.46
N VAL A 235 -2.29 -8.74 9.44
CA VAL A 235 -1.22 -8.18 8.62
C VAL A 235 -0.50 -7.06 9.35
N SER A 236 0.82 -7.02 9.23
CA SER A 236 1.65 -5.90 9.65
C SER A 236 2.17 -5.13 8.44
N ASP A 237 2.54 -3.89 8.67
CA ASP A 237 3.17 -3.00 7.72
C ASP A 237 4.33 -2.26 8.37
N HIS A 238 5.43 -2.11 7.65
CA HIS A 238 6.64 -1.42 8.12
C HIS A 238 7.17 -0.51 7.02
N ALA A 239 7.41 0.76 7.34
CA ALA A 239 8.09 1.69 6.45
C ALA A 239 9.55 1.87 6.89
N LEU A 240 10.45 1.19 6.19
CA LEU A 240 11.88 1.13 6.50
C LEU A 240 12.67 1.98 5.51
N GLU A 241 13.81 2.54 5.94
CA GLU A 241 14.78 3.12 5.01
C GLU A 241 15.39 2.01 4.14
N TYR A 242 15.75 0.89 4.77
CA TYR A 242 16.15 -0.40 4.18
C TYR A 242 15.93 -1.50 5.21
N VAL A 243 15.96 -2.77 4.80
CA VAL A 243 15.84 -3.89 5.74
C VAL A 243 17.21 -4.09 6.40
N MET A 244 17.36 -3.53 7.61
CA MET A 244 18.62 -3.53 8.34
C MET A 244 18.83 -4.83 9.14
N TYR A 245 20.10 -5.20 9.35
CA TYR A 245 20.50 -6.25 10.27
C TYR A 245 21.82 -5.91 10.96
N ALA A 246 21.74 -5.52 12.22
CA ALA A 246 22.88 -5.25 13.10
C ALA A 246 22.62 -5.94 14.44
N PRO A 247 23.00 -7.23 14.59
CA PRO A 247 22.71 -7.99 15.80
C PRO A 247 23.48 -7.47 17.00
N ALA A 248 22.88 -7.57 18.20
CA ALA A 248 23.48 -7.20 19.46
C ALA A 248 22.99 -8.12 20.58
N SER A 249 23.70 -8.15 21.71
CA SER A 249 23.26 -8.94 22.86
C SER A 249 22.04 -8.30 23.55
N ALA A 250 21.29 -9.09 24.32
CA ALA A 250 20.14 -8.60 25.08
C ALA A 250 20.53 -7.49 26.04
N GLU A 251 21.70 -7.62 26.71
CA GLU A 251 22.23 -6.62 27.65
C GLU A 251 22.60 -5.31 26.96
N GLU A 252 23.11 -5.40 25.70
CA GLU A 252 23.44 -4.21 24.91
C GLU A 252 22.15 -3.49 24.49
N ILE A 253 21.12 -4.20 24.04
CA ILE A 253 19.83 -3.62 23.69
C ILE A 253 19.18 -2.94 24.91
N GLU A 254 19.16 -3.58 26.05
CA GLU A 254 18.62 -2.97 27.27
C GLU A 254 19.42 -1.70 27.67
N SER A 255 20.76 -1.69 27.51
CA SER A 255 21.58 -0.52 27.74
C SER A 255 21.25 0.65 26.79
N ILE A 256 21.08 0.36 25.50
CA ILE A 256 20.66 1.36 24.48
C ILE A 256 19.29 1.93 24.84
N PHE A 257 18.35 1.06 25.20
CA PHE A 257 17.01 1.49 25.58
C PHE A 257 16.98 2.33 26.84
N ALA A 258 17.72 1.92 27.91
CA ALA A 258 17.85 2.68 29.13
C ALA A 258 18.49 4.05 28.89
N LYS A 259 19.54 4.14 28.06
CA LYS A 259 20.13 5.41 27.60
C LYS A 259 19.07 6.35 26.99
N ARG A 260 18.20 5.82 26.14
CA ARG A 260 17.15 6.62 25.53
C ARG A 260 16.07 7.05 26.52
N LEU A 261 15.67 6.17 27.44
CA LEU A 261 14.71 6.49 28.52
C LEU A 261 15.22 7.60 29.41
N ALA A 262 16.55 7.69 29.64
CA ALA A 262 17.18 8.78 30.34
C ALA A 262 17.23 10.12 29.59
N GLY A 263 16.62 10.18 28.37
CA GLY A 263 16.58 11.39 27.54
C GLY A 263 17.81 11.60 26.66
N ASN A 264 18.76 10.67 26.64
CA ASN A 264 19.96 10.79 25.81
C ASN A 264 19.75 10.34 24.41
N ALA A 265 20.43 10.99 23.45
CA ALA A 265 20.40 10.58 22.04
C ALA A 265 21.15 9.26 21.84
N VAL A 266 20.64 8.41 20.95
CA VAL A 266 21.31 7.19 20.50
C VAL A 266 22.20 7.50 19.28
N THR A 267 23.28 6.76 19.11
CA THR A 267 24.13 6.83 17.92
C THR A 267 23.44 6.07 16.77
N LYS A 268 23.93 6.24 15.53
CA LYS A 268 23.37 5.51 14.37
C LYS A 268 23.57 3.99 14.51
N GLU A 269 24.69 3.55 15.11
CA GLU A 269 24.95 2.13 15.37
C GLU A 269 23.97 1.58 16.42
N GLU A 270 23.76 2.30 17.52
CA GLU A 270 22.78 1.93 18.56
C GLU A 270 21.36 1.89 18.00
N GLU A 271 20.99 2.85 17.14
CA GLU A 271 19.71 2.86 16.43
C GLU A 271 19.50 1.59 15.60
N LEU A 272 20.50 1.19 14.78
CA LEU A 272 20.40 0.01 13.94
C LEU A 272 20.31 -1.28 14.75
N LYS A 273 21.07 -1.40 15.83
CA LYS A 273 21.01 -2.53 16.77
C LYS A 273 19.62 -2.64 17.40
N PHE A 274 19.09 -1.53 17.90
CA PHE A 274 17.76 -1.50 18.48
C PHE A 274 16.68 -1.87 17.46
N LYS A 275 16.69 -1.25 16.27
CA LYS A 275 15.72 -1.54 15.21
C LYS A 275 15.78 -2.99 14.76
N THR A 276 16.98 -3.58 14.68
CA THR A 276 17.14 -5.01 14.39
C THR A 276 16.47 -5.89 15.46
N ALA A 277 16.77 -5.65 16.73
CA ALA A 277 16.20 -6.40 17.84
C ALA A 277 14.67 -6.24 17.89
N PHE A 278 14.17 -5.02 17.64
CA PHE A 278 12.75 -4.72 17.54
C PHE A 278 12.09 -5.54 16.42
N MET A 279 12.62 -5.47 15.20
CA MET A 279 12.05 -6.16 14.02
C MET A 279 12.09 -7.67 14.17
N VAL A 280 13.16 -8.24 14.72
CA VAL A 280 13.23 -9.67 15.02
C VAL A 280 12.18 -10.08 16.05
N ASN A 281 11.99 -9.27 17.12
CA ASN A 281 10.98 -9.55 18.14
C ASN A 281 9.55 -9.52 17.55
N VAL A 282 9.18 -8.45 16.82
CA VAL A 282 7.83 -8.36 16.25
C VAL A 282 7.59 -9.39 15.15
N GLY A 283 8.61 -9.75 14.36
CA GLY A 283 8.52 -10.82 13.36
C GLY A 283 8.15 -12.17 13.97
N LYS A 284 8.76 -12.51 15.12
CA LYS A 284 8.39 -13.72 15.88
C LYS A 284 6.96 -13.64 16.42
N GLU A 285 6.53 -12.48 16.89
CA GLU A 285 5.15 -12.28 17.34
C GLU A 285 4.14 -12.39 16.21
N TYR A 286 4.51 -12.02 14.96
CA TYR A 286 3.66 -12.23 13.78
C TYR A 286 3.50 -13.71 13.45
N THR A 287 4.57 -14.50 13.52
CA THR A 287 4.51 -15.96 13.32
C THR A 287 3.56 -16.62 14.31
N LYS A 288 3.64 -16.27 15.60
CA LYS A 288 2.74 -16.79 16.65
C LYS A 288 1.26 -16.54 16.36
N ARG A 289 0.94 -15.39 15.68
CA ARG A 289 -0.42 -15.00 15.34
C ARG A 289 -0.83 -15.35 13.90
N ASN A 290 0.06 -16.00 13.15
CA ASN A 290 -0.12 -16.26 11.71
C ASN A 290 -0.39 -14.99 10.89
N TRP A 291 0.20 -13.86 11.29
CA TRP A 291 0.13 -12.60 10.56
C TRP A 291 1.13 -12.57 9.41
N VAL A 292 0.78 -11.84 8.36
CA VAL A 292 1.68 -11.53 7.25
C VAL A 292 2.52 -10.30 7.59
N MET A 293 3.83 -10.38 7.40
CA MET A 293 4.74 -9.24 7.55
C MET A 293 4.93 -8.53 6.20
N GLN A 294 4.60 -7.25 6.12
CA GLN A 294 4.89 -6.41 4.96
C GLN A 294 6.07 -5.48 5.25
N LEU A 295 7.09 -5.53 4.41
CA LEU A 295 8.30 -4.71 4.51
C LEU A 295 8.36 -3.74 3.33
N HIS A 296 7.97 -2.49 3.55
CA HIS A 296 8.12 -1.41 2.60
C HIS A 296 9.44 -0.68 2.85
N TYR A 297 10.34 -0.62 1.85
CA TYR A 297 11.62 0.05 2.03
C TYR A 297 12.07 0.81 0.78
N GLY A 298 13.19 1.54 0.91
CA GLY A 298 13.82 2.24 -0.21
C GLY A 298 13.33 3.67 -0.42
N CYS A 299 12.70 4.28 0.60
CA CYS A 299 12.29 5.68 0.58
C CYS A 299 13.29 6.56 1.35
N LYS A 300 13.86 7.56 0.69
CA LYS A 300 14.51 8.68 1.37
C LYS A 300 13.49 9.79 1.56
N ARG A 301 13.15 10.03 2.84
CA ARG A 301 12.11 10.98 3.24
C ARG A 301 12.61 12.42 3.32
N ASP A 302 11.69 13.37 3.14
CA ASP A 302 11.83 14.78 3.50
C ASP A 302 13.07 15.46 2.90
N ASN A 303 13.36 15.20 1.61
CA ASN A 303 14.58 15.67 0.95
C ASN A 303 14.68 17.20 0.77
N ASN A 304 13.57 17.93 0.92
CA ASN A 304 13.51 19.39 0.79
C ASN A 304 13.21 20.03 2.15
N THR A 305 14.26 20.30 2.92
CA THR A 305 14.13 20.85 4.29
C THR A 305 13.29 22.13 4.37
N PRO A 306 13.45 23.15 3.49
CA PRO A 306 12.56 24.32 3.52
C PRO A 306 11.08 23.98 3.35
N MET A 307 10.76 23.03 2.48
CA MET A 307 9.38 22.63 2.24
C MET A 307 8.84 21.73 3.34
N PHE A 308 9.66 20.86 3.91
CA PHE A 308 9.31 20.07 5.10
C PHE A 308 8.93 21.00 6.27
N ASN A 309 9.75 22.02 6.54
CA ASN A 309 9.45 22.99 7.60
C ASN A 309 8.16 23.78 7.37
N LYS A 310 7.76 23.95 6.10
CA LYS A 310 6.54 24.68 5.72
C LYS A 310 5.29 23.81 5.68
N LEU A 311 5.39 22.59 5.19
CA LEU A 311 4.24 21.73 4.84
C LEU A 311 4.17 20.44 5.65
N GLY A 312 5.25 20.03 6.31
CA GLY A 312 5.33 18.75 7.00
C GLY A 312 5.67 17.56 6.10
N PRO A 313 5.57 16.34 6.64
CA PRO A 313 5.84 15.09 5.95
C PRO A 313 4.75 14.75 4.92
N ASP A 314 5.01 13.77 4.06
CA ASP A 314 4.08 13.19 3.07
C ASP A 314 3.49 14.23 2.07
N THR A 315 4.24 15.26 1.74
CA THR A 315 3.79 16.33 0.85
C THR A 315 4.44 16.30 -0.54
N GLY A 316 5.09 15.19 -0.89
CA GLY A 316 5.62 14.93 -2.24
C GLY A 316 7.10 15.27 -2.44
N TYR A 317 7.89 15.38 -1.36
CA TYR A 317 9.32 15.69 -1.40
C TYR A 317 10.22 14.49 -1.07
N ASP A 318 9.68 13.28 -1.13
CA ASP A 318 10.40 12.04 -0.96
C ASP A 318 10.99 11.54 -2.29
N CYS A 319 12.00 10.69 -2.24
CA CYS A 319 12.59 10.07 -3.42
C CYS A 319 13.04 8.63 -3.15
N ILE A 320 13.39 7.93 -4.22
CA ILE A 320 13.98 6.60 -4.15
C ILE A 320 15.36 6.68 -3.46
N ASN A 321 15.60 5.78 -2.50
CA ASN A 321 16.91 5.51 -1.94
C ASN A 321 17.50 4.29 -2.63
N ASN A 322 18.77 4.36 -2.98
CA ASN A 322 19.50 3.23 -3.59
C ASN A 322 20.44 2.49 -2.62
N TYR A 323 20.44 2.86 -1.35
CA TYR A 323 21.12 2.10 -0.31
C TYR A 323 20.18 1.01 0.21
N ALA A 324 20.40 -0.20 -0.23
CA ALA A 324 19.62 -1.37 0.14
C ALA A 324 20.50 -2.63 0.11
N PRO A 325 21.30 -2.88 1.16
CA PRO A 325 22.19 -4.04 1.20
C PRO A 325 21.37 -5.32 1.28
N SER A 326 21.35 -6.09 0.17
CA SER A 326 20.62 -7.37 0.10
C SER A 326 21.14 -8.41 1.09
N SER A 327 22.42 -8.34 1.48
CA SER A 327 22.99 -9.19 2.52
C SER A 327 22.29 -8.99 3.88
N GLU A 328 22.08 -7.76 4.29
CA GLU A 328 21.40 -7.47 5.58
C GLU A 328 19.95 -7.96 5.57
N MET A 329 19.25 -7.81 4.44
CA MET A 329 17.91 -8.37 4.28
C MET A 329 17.90 -9.89 4.40
N ALA A 330 18.83 -10.57 3.74
CA ALA A 330 18.95 -12.03 3.84
C ALA A 330 19.28 -12.46 5.27
N ASP A 331 20.19 -11.76 5.96
CA ASP A 331 20.56 -12.03 7.35
C ASP A 331 19.38 -11.81 8.31
N PHE A 332 18.58 -10.76 8.10
CA PHE A 332 17.36 -10.51 8.88
C PHE A 332 16.33 -11.66 8.72
N LEU A 333 16.04 -12.06 7.48
CA LEU A 333 15.12 -13.18 7.24
C LEU A 333 15.67 -14.49 7.82
N ASN A 334 16.99 -14.71 7.69
CA ASN A 334 17.65 -15.88 8.26
C ASN A 334 17.59 -15.91 9.78
N ALA A 335 17.71 -14.76 10.45
CA ALA A 335 17.61 -14.69 11.92
C ALA A 335 16.24 -15.15 12.43
N LEU A 336 15.17 -14.89 11.70
CA LEU A 336 13.83 -15.40 11.98
C LEU A 336 13.68 -16.87 11.60
N ASN A 337 14.28 -17.28 10.47
CA ASN A 337 14.18 -18.64 9.94
C ASN A 337 14.93 -19.67 10.80
N GLN A 338 16.05 -19.28 11.43
CA GLN A 338 16.83 -20.17 12.31
C GLN A 338 16.04 -20.72 13.51
N SER A 339 15.00 -20.02 13.93
CA SER A 339 14.13 -20.44 15.04
C SER A 339 12.76 -20.93 14.57
N ASP A 340 12.57 -21.18 13.27
CA ASP A 340 11.29 -21.51 12.64
C ASP A 340 10.20 -20.43 12.91
N GLU A 341 10.62 -19.18 13.08
CA GLU A 341 9.74 -18.05 13.41
C GLU A 341 9.68 -17.00 12.28
N LEU A 342 10.02 -17.39 11.02
CA LEU A 342 9.86 -16.52 9.87
C LEU A 342 8.40 -16.54 9.40
N PRO A 343 7.66 -15.39 9.51
CA PRO A 343 6.28 -15.33 9.05
C PRO A 343 6.18 -15.31 7.53
N LYS A 344 4.99 -15.50 6.98
CA LYS A 344 4.69 -15.11 5.59
C LYS A 344 5.08 -13.67 5.41
N THR A 345 5.90 -13.37 4.38
CA THR A 345 6.50 -12.03 4.24
C THR A 345 6.37 -11.52 2.81
N ILE A 346 5.98 -10.25 2.67
CA ILE A 346 5.92 -9.53 1.40
C ILE A 346 6.92 -8.39 1.45
N ILE A 347 7.79 -8.30 0.44
CA ILE A 347 8.86 -7.30 0.37
C ILE A 347 8.57 -6.34 -0.77
N TYR A 348 8.50 -5.05 -0.46
CA TYR A 348 8.29 -3.96 -1.40
C TYR A 348 9.50 -3.04 -1.43
N SER A 349 10.09 -2.81 -2.59
CA SER A 349 11.10 -1.78 -2.78
C SER A 349 10.58 -0.63 -3.64
N LEU A 350 10.96 0.59 -3.27
CA LEU A 350 10.78 1.75 -4.17
C LEU A 350 11.80 1.77 -5.30
N ASN A 351 12.94 1.08 -5.13
CA ASN A 351 13.96 1.01 -6.15
C ASN A 351 13.75 -0.18 -7.09
N PRO A 352 13.37 0.02 -8.35
CA PRO A 352 13.14 -1.08 -9.28
C PRO A 352 14.40 -1.89 -9.59
N ASN A 353 15.61 -1.34 -9.34
CA ASN A 353 16.84 -2.08 -9.49
C ASN A 353 17.02 -3.20 -8.44
N ASP A 354 16.24 -3.18 -7.37
CA ASP A 354 16.26 -4.22 -6.34
C ASP A 354 15.44 -5.46 -6.72
N ASN A 355 14.63 -5.41 -7.78
CA ASN A 355 13.70 -6.48 -8.14
C ASN A 355 14.40 -7.86 -8.24
N GLN A 356 15.55 -7.94 -8.89
CA GLN A 356 16.29 -9.19 -9.04
C GLN A 356 16.96 -9.63 -7.73
N ALA A 357 17.48 -8.69 -6.94
CA ALA A 357 18.05 -9.00 -5.62
C ALA A 357 16.97 -9.59 -4.70
N ILE A 358 15.80 -8.95 -4.65
CA ILE A 358 14.63 -9.47 -3.91
C ILE A 358 14.27 -10.85 -4.46
N GLY A 359 14.06 -11.01 -5.77
CA GLY A 359 13.67 -12.26 -6.40
C GLY A 359 14.57 -13.44 -6.05
N THR A 360 15.89 -13.23 -5.97
CA THR A 360 16.85 -14.27 -5.57
C THR A 360 16.81 -14.58 -4.07
N ILE A 361 16.61 -13.57 -3.22
CA ILE A 361 16.45 -13.76 -1.76
C ILE A 361 15.18 -14.56 -1.45
N LEU A 362 14.06 -14.29 -2.14
CA LEU A 362 12.82 -15.05 -1.92
C LEU A 362 13.01 -16.55 -2.02
N GLY A 363 13.81 -17.00 -3.00
CA GLY A 363 14.12 -18.42 -3.21
C GLY A 363 14.87 -19.09 -2.06
N CYS A 364 15.56 -18.31 -1.22
CA CYS A 364 16.32 -18.83 -0.08
C CYS A 364 15.43 -19.25 1.11
N PHE A 365 14.19 -18.75 1.19
CA PHE A 365 13.35 -18.88 2.39
C PHE A 365 11.95 -19.44 2.09
N GLN A 366 11.76 -20.14 0.96
CA GLN A 366 10.52 -20.86 0.68
C GLN A 366 10.45 -22.16 1.46
N ASP A 367 9.24 -22.54 1.89
CA ASP A 367 8.96 -23.83 2.49
C ASP A 367 7.53 -24.32 2.14
N SER A 368 7.09 -25.42 2.72
CA SER A 368 5.78 -26.03 2.45
C SER A 368 4.64 -25.46 3.29
N THR A 369 4.89 -24.46 4.14
CA THR A 369 3.86 -23.91 5.04
C THR A 369 2.89 -22.95 4.34
N ALA A 370 3.33 -22.33 3.24
CA ALA A 370 2.48 -21.48 2.41
C ALA A 370 2.98 -21.40 0.96
N VAL A 371 2.07 -21.29 0.01
CA VAL A 371 2.42 -21.00 -1.40
C VAL A 371 3.03 -19.61 -1.46
N ALA A 372 4.21 -19.49 -2.07
CA ALA A 372 4.96 -18.23 -2.16
C ALA A 372 5.09 -17.55 -0.79
N LYS A 373 5.53 -18.29 0.23
CA LYS A 373 5.62 -17.84 1.63
C LYS A 373 6.30 -16.49 1.77
N ILE A 374 7.41 -16.34 1.06
CA ILE A 374 8.10 -15.05 0.94
C ILE A 374 7.94 -14.60 -0.50
N GLN A 375 7.38 -13.40 -0.73
CA GLN A 375 7.15 -12.91 -2.08
C GLN A 375 7.48 -11.43 -2.24
N GLN A 376 7.78 -11.04 -3.48
CA GLN A 376 7.87 -9.65 -3.86
C GLN A 376 6.47 -9.07 -3.96
N GLY A 377 6.23 -7.92 -3.32
CA GLY A 377 4.98 -7.19 -3.40
C GLY A 377 4.76 -6.52 -4.75
N SER A 378 3.56 -6.00 -4.97
CA SER A 378 3.25 -5.25 -6.19
C SER A 378 4.18 -4.04 -6.34
N ALA A 379 4.36 -3.59 -7.58
CA ALA A 379 5.06 -2.34 -7.85
C ALA A 379 4.44 -1.22 -7.02
N TRP A 380 5.26 -0.64 -6.12
CA TRP A 380 4.79 0.26 -5.07
C TRP A 380 5.20 1.70 -5.39
N TRP A 381 4.41 2.67 -4.99
CA TRP A 381 4.56 4.12 -5.09
C TRP A 381 5.20 4.53 -6.42
N PHE A 382 6.40 5.03 -6.52
CA PHE A 382 7.02 5.52 -7.77
C PHE A 382 7.04 4.52 -8.94
N ASN A 383 6.71 3.25 -8.73
CA ASN A 383 6.71 2.17 -9.72
C ASN A 383 5.29 1.61 -10.02
N ASP A 384 4.24 2.14 -9.40
CA ASP A 384 2.86 1.68 -9.58
C ASP A 384 2.22 2.14 -10.91
N HIS A 385 3.04 2.25 -11.93
CA HIS A 385 2.69 2.57 -13.31
C HIS A 385 2.89 1.36 -14.23
N LYS A 386 2.39 1.46 -15.47
CA LYS A 386 2.38 0.33 -16.43
C LYS A 386 3.74 -0.40 -16.51
N THR A 387 4.82 0.33 -16.76
CA THR A 387 6.15 -0.27 -16.93
C THR A 387 6.64 -0.89 -15.63
N GLY A 388 6.55 -0.16 -14.51
CA GLY A 388 6.99 -0.68 -13.21
C GLY A 388 6.22 -1.93 -12.77
N MET A 389 4.90 -2.00 -13.03
CA MET A 389 4.11 -3.20 -12.78
C MET A 389 4.54 -4.37 -13.67
N GLN A 390 4.81 -4.11 -14.94
CA GLN A 390 5.31 -5.15 -15.86
C GLN A 390 6.68 -5.66 -15.43
N ASP A 391 7.61 -4.76 -15.12
CA ASP A 391 8.97 -5.12 -14.71
C ASP A 391 8.98 -5.94 -13.42
N GLN A 392 8.16 -5.56 -12.43
CA GLN A 392 8.01 -6.31 -11.19
C GLN A 392 7.45 -7.72 -11.44
N MET A 393 6.36 -7.84 -12.22
CA MET A 393 5.75 -9.14 -12.51
C MET A 393 6.67 -10.04 -13.35
N ILE A 394 7.41 -9.49 -14.30
CA ILE A 394 8.40 -10.22 -15.10
C ILE A 394 9.53 -10.73 -14.21
N SER A 395 10.06 -9.87 -13.32
CA SER A 395 11.09 -10.27 -12.37
C SER A 395 10.60 -11.40 -11.45
N LEU A 396 9.39 -11.27 -10.92
CA LEU A 396 8.78 -12.30 -10.08
C LEU A 396 8.53 -13.61 -10.85
N ALA A 397 8.10 -13.54 -12.10
CA ALA A 397 7.91 -14.71 -12.95
C ALA A 397 9.23 -15.45 -13.23
N ASN A 398 10.29 -14.71 -13.46
CA ASN A 398 11.60 -15.27 -13.82
C ASN A 398 12.34 -15.90 -12.62
N LEU A 399 12.15 -15.39 -11.42
CA LEU A 399 12.93 -15.72 -10.23
C LEU A 399 12.12 -16.37 -9.11
N GLY A 400 10.80 -16.37 -9.22
CA GLY A 400 9.91 -16.88 -8.19
C GLY A 400 8.65 -17.52 -8.78
N ASN A 401 7.52 -17.36 -8.09
CA ASN A 401 6.23 -17.94 -8.48
C ASN A 401 5.17 -16.85 -8.71
N LEU A 402 5.05 -16.37 -9.94
CA LEU A 402 4.04 -15.36 -10.29
C LEU A 402 2.62 -15.88 -10.07
N SER A 403 2.34 -17.17 -10.28
CA SER A 403 0.97 -17.71 -10.08
C SER A 403 0.50 -17.65 -8.62
N GLY A 404 1.43 -17.59 -7.66
CA GLY A 404 1.14 -17.41 -6.23
C GLY A 404 1.10 -15.94 -5.77
N PHE A 405 1.30 -14.98 -6.67
CA PHE A 405 1.34 -13.55 -6.34
C PHE A 405 0.00 -13.05 -5.77
N VAL A 406 0.05 -12.26 -4.69
CA VAL A 406 -1.15 -11.72 -4.02
C VAL A 406 -1.77 -10.49 -4.73
N GLY A 407 -1.16 -10.06 -5.82
CA GLY A 407 -1.73 -9.02 -6.69
C GLY A 407 -1.57 -7.59 -6.16
N MET A 408 -2.47 -6.73 -6.61
CA MET A 408 -2.45 -5.29 -6.42
C MET A 408 -3.03 -4.88 -5.06
N LEU A 409 -2.49 -3.79 -4.52
CA LEU A 409 -3.03 -2.97 -3.42
C LEU A 409 -3.10 -1.51 -3.91
N THR A 410 -3.91 -0.66 -3.27
CA THR A 410 -4.02 0.74 -3.74
C THR A 410 -2.96 1.66 -3.14
N ASP A 411 -2.51 1.42 -1.93
CA ASP A 411 -1.65 2.35 -1.16
C ASP A 411 -2.19 3.79 -1.19
N SER A 412 -3.50 3.95 -1.16
CA SER A 412 -4.16 5.22 -1.46
C SER A 412 -4.96 5.76 -0.28
N ARG A 413 -5.12 7.09 -0.28
CA ARG A 413 -6.02 7.83 0.61
C ARG A 413 -7.35 8.19 -0.05
N SER A 414 -7.53 7.88 -1.36
CA SER A 414 -8.73 8.26 -2.12
C SER A 414 -9.65 7.08 -2.38
N PHE A 415 -10.94 7.26 -2.11
CA PHE A 415 -11.98 6.27 -2.39
C PHE A 415 -12.22 6.00 -3.88
N LEU A 416 -11.72 6.85 -4.78
CA LEU A 416 -11.81 6.61 -6.22
C LEU A 416 -10.66 5.73 -6.75
N SER A 417 -9.64 5.46 -5.93
CA SER A 417 -8.42 4.74 -6.34
C SER A 417 -8.62 3.26 -6.62
N TYR A 418 -9.78 2.67 -6.35
CA TYR A 418 -10.05 1.28 -6.69
C TYR A 418 -9.97 0.99 -8.19
N THR A 419 -10.03 2.02 -9.04
CA THR A 419 -9.73 1.90 -10.47
C THR A 419 -8.30 1.45 -10.76
N ARG A 420 -7.36 1.59 -9.80
CA ARG A 420 -5.99 1.04 -9.93
C ARG A 420 -6.00 -0.48 -10.02
N HIS A 421 -6.94 -1.19 -9.39
CA HIS A 421 -7.12 -2.63 -9.57
C HIS A 421 -7.53 -2.96 -11.01
N TYR A 422 -8.43 -2.20 -11.64
CA TYR A 422 -8.77 -2.39 -13.06
C TYR A 422 -7.58 -2.13 -13.97
N TYR A 423 -6.78 -1.12 -13.68
CA TYR A 423 -5.55 -0.79 -14.39
C TYR A 423 -4.54 -1.94 -14.30
N PHE A 424 -4.26 -2.43 -13.09
CA PHE A 424 -3.39 -3.58 -12.84
C PHE A 424 -3.85 -4.84 -13.57
N ARG A 425 -5.14 -5.19 -13.47
CA ARG A 425 -5.71 -6.40 -14.08
C ARG A 425 -5.57 -6.38 -15.61
N ARG A 426 -5.70 -5.22 -16.23
CA ARG A 426 -5.46 -5.05 -17.68
C ARG A 426 -3.98 -5.25 -18.02
N ILE A 427 -3.07 -4.72 -17.22
CA ILE A 427 -1.64 -4.90 -17.41
C ILE A 427 -1.25 -6.38 -17.24
N LEU A 428 -1.75 -7.04 -16.21
CA LEU A 428 -1.54 -8.48 -15.96
C LEU A 428 -2.03 -9.33 -17.14
N CYS A 429 -3.29 -9.15 -17.55
CA CYS A 429 -3.87 -9.93 -18.65
C CYS A 429 -3.15 -9.66 -19.97
N ASN A 430 -2.70 -8.43 -20.20
CA ASN A 430 -1.92 -8.10 -21.39
C ASN A 430 -0.53 -8.74 -21.37
N LEU A 431 0.14 -8.78 -20.22
CA LEU A 431 1.44 -9.43 -20.07
C LEU A 431 1.34 -10.94 -20.35
N ILE A 432 0.39 -11.60 -19.69
CA ILE A 432 0.14 -13.05 -19.91
C ILE A 432 -0.31 -13.31 -21.34
N GLY A 433 -1.23 -12.49 -21.89
CA GLY A 433 -1.71 -12.61 -23.26
C GLY A 433 -0.58 -12.52 -24.29
N ASN A 434 0.39 -11.63 -24.08
CA ASN A 434 1.56 -11.53 -24.96
C ASN A 434 2.43 -12.79 -24.90
N TRP A 435 2.67 -13.36 -23.71
CA TRP A 435 3.41 -14.62 -23.59
C TRP A 435 2.72 -15.78 -24.33
N VAL A 436 1.40 -15.85 -24.27
CA VAL A 436 0.64 -16.89 -24.99
C VAL A 436 0.71 -16.66 -26.50
N GLU A 437 0.47 -15.46 -26.99
CA GLU A 437 0.48 -15.15 -28.42
C GLU A 437 1.89 -15.28 -29.04
N ASN A 438 2.94 -15.09 -28.24
CA ASN A 438 4.32 -15.32 -28.66
C ASN A 438 4.73 -16.80 -28.58
N GLY A 439 3.87 -17.70 -28.11
CA GLY A 439 4.17 -19.13 -27.95
C GLY A 439 5.07 -19.47 -26.76
N GLU A 440 5.23 -18.53 -25.81
CA GLU A 440 6.02 -18.71 -24.59
C GLU A 440 5.26 -19.52 -23.53
N PHE A 441 3.93 -19.55 -23.59
CA PHE A 441 3.05 -20.34 -22.72
C PHE A 441 1.87 -20.90 -23.53
N PRO A 442 1.35 -22.11 -23.22
CA PRO A 442 0.23 -22.68 -23.96
C PRO A 442 -1.07 -21.90 -23.75
N ALA A 443 -1.94 -21.89 -24.76
CA ALA A 443 -3.28 -21.29 -24.71
C ALA A 443 -4.29 -22.17 -23.93
N ASP A 444 -3.90 -22.60 -22.74
CA ASP A 444 -4.76 -23.33 -21.80
C ASP A 444 -5.54 -22.33 -20.94
N TYR A 445 -6.73 -21.97 -21.40
CA TYR A 445 -7.55 -20.95 -20.76
C TYR A 445 -8.11 -21.36 -19.37
N GLU A 446 -8.19 -22.65 -19.08
CA GLU A 446 -8.58 -23.15 -17.75
C GLU A 446 -7.47 -22.78 -16.73
N THR A 447 -6.26 -23.25 -16.97
CA THR A 447 -5.08 -22.91 -16.13
C THR A 447 -4.80 -21.40 -16.08
N LEU A 448 -4.86 -20.72 -17.23
CA LEU A 448 -4.64 -19.26 -17.28
C LEU A 448 -5.71 -18.49 -16.50
N GLY A 449 -6.97 -18.94 -16.56
CA GLY A 449 -8.07 -18.34 -15.81
C GLY A 449 -7.91 -18.49 -14.31
N GLU A 450 -7.49 -19.67 -13.84
CA GLU A 450 -7.16 -19.91 -12.43
C GLU A 450 -6.02 -19.00 -11.95
N ILE A 451 -4.94 -18.88 -12.73
CA ILE A 451 -3.82 -17.98 -12.42
C ILE A 451 -4.30 -16.53 -12.32
N VAL A 452 -5.07 -16.05 -13.30
CA VAL A 452 -5.58 -14.67 -13.32
C VAL A 452 -6.50 -14.38 -12.13
N LYS A 453 -7.46 -15.28 -11.83
CA LYS A 453 -8.32 -15.16 -10.64
C LYS A 453 -7.52 -15.24 -9.34
N GLY A 454 -6.51 -16.12 -9.32
CA GLY A 454 -5.56 -16.23 -8.22
C GLY A 454 -4.93 -14.89 -7.91
N ILE A 455 -4.23 -14.29 -8.87
CA ILE A 455 -3.52 -13.03 -8.72
C ILE A 455 -4.47 -11.86 -8.45
N CYS A 456 -5.64 -11.85 -9.08
CA CYS A 456 -6.60 -10.77 -8.92
C CYS A 456 -7.34 -10.77 -7.57
N TYR A 457 -7.41 -11.93 -6.87
CA TYR A 457 -8.21 -12.05 -5.66
C TYR A 457 -7.87 -13.26 -4.78
N ASN A 458 -7.96 -14.51 -5.32
CA ASN A 458 -7.97 -15.72 -4.50
C ASN A 458 -6.67 -15.93 -3.71
N ASN A 459 -5.52 -15.57 -4.29
CA ASN A 459 -4.23 -15.72 -3.62
C ASN A 459 -4.16 -14.84 -2.37
N ALA A 460 -4.66 -13.60 -2.44
CA ALA A 460 -4.71 -12.73 -1.27
C ALA A 460 -5.65 -13.29 -0.18
N VAL A 461 -6.85 -13.78 -0.54
CA VAL A 461 -7.76 -14.44 0.41
C VAL A 461 -7.04 -15.54 1.17
N ASN A 462 -6.37 -16.45 0.44
CA ASN A 462 -5.71 -17.61 1.04
C ASN A 462 -4.43 -17.25 1.81
N TYR A 463 -3.61 -16.36 1.25
CA TYR A 463 -2.31 -15.99 1.82
C TYR A 463 -2.45 -15.24 3.15
N PHE A 464 -3.38 -14.30 3.24
CA PHE A 464 -3.68 -13.58 4.47
C PHE A 464 -4.59 -14.36 5.42
N GLY A 465 -5.29 -15.37 4.93
CA GLY A 465 -6.26 -16.15 5.72
C GLY A 465 -7.55 -15.38 6.00
N PHE A 466 -7.96 -14.50 5.07
CA PHE A 466 -9.21 -13.76 5.22
C PHE A 466 -10.42 -14.69 5.14
N ASP A 467 -11.38 -14.51 6.03
CA ASP A 467 -12.67 -15.20 6.00
C ASP A 467 -13.54 -14.65 4.86
N LEU A 468 -13.19 -15.00 3.63
CA LEU A 468 -13.86 -14.65 2.39
C LEU A 468 -13.94 -15.87 1.47
N LYS A 469 -14.95 -15.90 0.58
CA LYS A 469 -15.07 -16.93 -0.45
C LYS A 469 -14.15 -16.60 -1.63
N THR A 470 -13.47 -17.59 -2.14
CA THR A 470 -12.72 -17.53 -3.40
C THR A 470 -13.67 -17.54 -4.61
N CYS A 471 -13.20 -17.01 -5.76
CA CYS A 471 -13.96 -16.92 -7.03
C CYS A 471 -13.73 -18.15 -7.94
#